data_f5ccfae8ba28b3618ab95189ad3b12a6
#
_entry.id   f5ccfae8ba28b3618ab95189ad3b12a6
#
_cell.length_a   1.000
_cell.length_b   1.000
_cell.length_c   1.000
_cell.angle_alpha   90.00
_cell.angle_beta   90.00
_cell.angle_gamma   90.00
#
_symmetry.space_group_name_H-M   'P 1'
#
loop_
_entity.id
_entity.type
_entity.pdbx_description
1 polymer ?
#
loop_
_entity_poly.entity_id
_entity_poly.type
_entity_poly.pdbx_seq_one_letter_code
_entity_poly.pdbx_strand_id
1 'polypeptide(L)'
;MAIKRFAITVFSIVFSLGAIAADTTPSESAPSWQADAQKEIKANNYDAAIKTLLAANQPNSADWNNLLGYAQRKKTPPDLAAAERYYQAALKIDPKHRGALEYYGELFLMKNDLAGAEQMLTRLDKICLFSCEEYRDLKEAIAKYKTKNKKL
;
A
#
# COMPACT_ATOMS: atom_id res chain seq x y z
N MET A 1 3.22 47.75 -77.59
CA MET A 1 2.62 46.55 -77.07
C MET A 1 3.49 46.02 -75.92
N ALA A 2 3.08 46.28 -74.67
CA ALA A 2 3.85 45.92 -73.48
C ALA A 2 3.25 44.63 -72.86
N ILE A 3 4.04 43.57 -72.81
CA ILE A 3 3.66 42.31 -72.20
C ILE A 3 4.08 42.36 -70.75
N LYS A 4 3.10 42.46 -69.83
CA LYS A 4 3.33 42.37 -68.40
C LYS A 4 3.55 40.89 -67.97
N ARG A 5 4.77 40.63 -67.50
CA ARG A 5 5.12 39.33 -66.90
C ARG A 5 4.58 39.28 -65.41
N PHE A 6 3.63 38.40 -65.14
CA PHE A 6 3.19 38.11 -63.82
C PHE A 6 4.19 37.11 -63.16
N ALA A 7 4.79 37.51 -62.05
CA ALA A 7 5.59 36.63 -61.20
C ALA A 7 4.69 35.96 -60.26
N ILE A 8 4.60 34.61 -60.31
CA ILE A 8 3.87 33.77 -59.32
C ILE A 8 4.86 33.43 -58.23
N THR A 9 4.66 34.03 -57.07
CA THR A 9 5.41 33.70 -55.85
C THR A 9 4.80 32.46 -55.24
N VAL A 10 5.49 31.33 -55.29
CA VAL A 10 5.09 30.08 -54.60
C VAL A 10 5.47 30.23 -53.14
N PHE A 11 4.48 30.32 -52.29
CA PHE A 11 4.63 30.37 -50.84
C PHE A 11 4.71 28.92 -50.34
N SER A 12 5.92 28.43 -50.06
CA SER A 12 6.13 27.11 -49.46
C SER A 12 5.76 27.17 -47.98
N ILE A 13 4.62 26.56 -47.64
CA ILE A 13 4.22 26.33 -46.24
C ILE A 13 5.02 25.11 -45.74
N VAL A 14 6.00 25.36 -44.90
CA VAL A 14 6.71 24.31 -44.15
C VAL A 14 5.81 23.88 -42.99
N PHE A 15 5.21 22.71 -43.13
CA PHE A 15 4.43 22.08 -42.08
C PHE A 15 5.41 21.41 -41.11
N SER A 16 5.73 22.10 -40.01
CA SER A 16 6.50 21.49 -38.91
C SER A 16 5.63 20.48 -38.20
N LEU A 17 5.87 19.18 -38.41
CA LEU A 17 5.35 18.15 -37.55
C LEU A 17 6.02 18.28 -36.16
N GLY A 18 5.32 18.88 -35.20
CA GLY A 18 5.70 18.80 -33.80
C GLY A 18 5.56 17.37 -33.35
N ALA A 19 6.67 16.67 -33.06
CA ALA A 19 6.67 15.42 -32.36
C ALA A 19 6.13 15.68 -30.94
N ILE A 20 4.91 15.23 -30.67
CA ILE A 20 4.41 15.14 -29.31
C ILE A 20 5.19 13.99 -28.67
N ALA A 21 6.24 14.32 -27.92
CA ALA A 21 6.85 13.38 -26.99
C ALA A 21 5.75 13.04 -25.96
N ALA A 22 5.18 11.85 -26.08
CA ALA A 22 4.37 11.28 -25.01
C ALA A 22 5.28 11.14 -23.79
N ASP A 23 5.06 12.00 -22.80
CA ASP A 23 5.69 11.89 -21.49
C ASP A 23 5.14 10.63 -20.82
N THR A 24 5.74 9.49 -21.16
CA THR A 24 5.53 8.25 -20.41
C THR A 24 6.28 8.41 -19.10
N THR A 25 5.63 9.03 -18.10
CA THR A 25 6.09 8.90 -16.72
C THR A 25 6.17 7.40 -16.43
N PRO A 26 7.36 6.87 -16.07
CA PRO A 26 7.46 5.47 -15.68
C PRO A 26 6.50 5.26 -14.52
N SER A 27 5.60 4.31 -14.64
CA SER A 27 4.86 3.80 -13.47
C SER A 27 5.91 3.43 -12.44
N GLU A 28 5.95 4.18 -11.34
CA GLU A 28 6.92 3.95 -10.26
C GLU A 28 6.69 2.54 -9.73
N SER A 29 7.50 1.61 -10.19
CA SER A 29 7.46 0.22 -9.72
C SER A 29 7.76 0.23 -8.23
N ALA A 30 7.03 -0.57 -7.46
CA ALA A 30 7.29 -0.73 -6.03
C ALA A 30 8.80 -0.97 -5.80
N PRO A 31 9.41 -0.37 -4.75
CA PRO A 31 10.82 -0.58 -4.45
C PRO A 31 11.16 -2.07 -4.37
N SER A 32 12.33 -2.47 -4.88
CA SER A 32 12.73 -3.89 -4.96
C SER A 32 12.57 -4.61 -3.61
N TRP A 33 12.93 -3.96 -2.48
CA TRP A 33 12.78 -4.52 -1.14
C TRP A 33 11.33 -4.89 -0.80
N GLN A 34 10.36 -4.10 -1.30
CA GLN A 34 8.94 -4.35 -1.03
C GLN A 34 8.46 -5.60 -1.77
N ALA A 35 8.82 -5.73 -3.04
CA ALA A 35 8.49 -6.91 -3.84
C ALA A 35 9.15 -8.19 -3.26
N ASP A 36 10.42 -8.10 -2.85
CA ASP A 36 11.16 -9.21 -2.25
C ASP A 36 10.53 -9.64 -0.91
N ALA A 37 10.24 -8.69 -0.02
CA ALA A 37 9.57 -8.98 1.25
C ALA A 37 8.17 -9.58 1.06
N GLN A 38 7.39 -9.05 0.12
CA GLN A 38 6.06 -9.60 -0.20
C GLN A 38 6.13 -11.03 -0.77
N LYS A 39 7.16 -11.33 -1.56
CA LYS A 39 7.40 -12.69 -2.05
C LYS A 39 7.64 -13.67 -0.90
N GLU A 40 8.50 -13.29 0.06
CA GLU A 40 8.77 -14.12 1.24
C GLU A 40 7.50 -14.26 2.13
N ILE A 41 6.73 -13.19 2.32
CA ILE A 41 5.46 -13.23 3.05
C ILE A 41 4.46 -14.20 2.39
N LYS A 42 4.31 -14.16 1.07
CA LYS A 42 3.44 -15.07 0.32
C LYS A 42 3.88 -16.54 0.43
N ALA A 43 5.18 -16.77 0.59
CA ALA A 43 5.74 -18.09 0.84
C ALA A 43 5.67 -18.52 2.33
N ASN A 44 5.10 -17.69 3.22
CA ASN A 44 5.08 -17.82 4.67
C ASN A 44 6.48 -17.84 5.32
N ASN A 45 7.50 -17.33 4.63
CA ASN A 45 8.88 -17.22 5.11
C ASN A 45 9.07 -15.92 5.88
N TYR A 46 8.36 -15.76 7.02
CA TYR A 46 8.31 -14.49 7.74
C TYR A 46 9.66 -14.02 8.29
N ASP A 47 10.53 -14.95 8.72
CA ASP A 47 11.87 -14.58 9.19
C ASP A 47 12.74 -14.06 8.03
N ALA A 48 12.62 -14.63 6.83
CA ALA A 48 13.30 -14.12 5.65
C ALA A 48 12.77 -12.72 5.26
N ALA A 49 11.44 -12.53 5.28
CA ALA A 49 10.83 -11.23 5.04
C ALA A 49 11.33 -10.15 6.03
N ILE A 50 11.40 -10.49 7.33
CA ILE A 50 11.94 -9.59 8.35
C ILE A 50 13.39 -9.21 8.04
N LYS A 51 14.23 -10.19 7.68
CA LYS A 51 15.63 -9.95 7.31
C LYS A 51 15.75 -9.02 6.10
N THR A 52 14.98 -9.26 5.04
CA THR A 52 14.93 -8.41 3.84
C THR A 52 14.52 -6.98 4.18
N LEU A 53 13.45 -6.82 4.96
CA LEU A 53 12.95 -5.52 5.38
C LEU A 53 13.97 -4.77 6.25
N LEU A 54 14.57 -5.42 7.24
CA LEU A 54 15.57 -4.78 8.10
C LEU A 54 16.83 -4.37 7.30
N ALA A 55 17.25 -5.18 6.32
CA ALA A 55 18.37 -4.83 5.44
C ALA A 55 18.04 -3.60 4.56
N ALA A 56 16.80 -3.44 4.12
CA ALA A 56 16.35 -2.28 3.35
C ALA A 56 16.35 -0.97 4.16
N ASN A 57 16.16 -1.07 5.48
CA ASN A 57 16.22 0.05 6.44
C ASN A 57 15.45 1.30 6.00
N GLN A 58 14.13 1.18 5.85
CA GLN A 58 13.23 2.25 5.42
C GLN A 58 12.27 2.72 6.54
N PRO A 59 12.77 3.19 7.69
CA PRO A 59 11.95 3.47 8.87
C PRO A 59 10.88 4.55 8.67
N ASN A 60 11.06 5.40 7.65
CA ASN A 60 10.12 6.46 7.30
C ASN A 60 9.07 6.03 6.26
N SER A 61 9.05 4.77 5.84
CA SER A 61 8.02 4.21 4.97
C SER A 61 6.91 3.54 5.79
N ALA A 62 5.66 3.93 5.54
CA ALA A 62 4.50 3.29 6.17
C ALA A 62 4.36 1.83 5.72
N ASP A 63 4.57 1.53 4.43
CA ASP A 63 4.56 0.17 3.89
C ASP A 63 5.62 -0.72 4.55
N TRP A 64 6.83 -0.21 4.70
CA TRP A 64 7.92 -0.95 5.34
C TRP A 64 7.56 -1.33 6.79
N ASN A 65 7.07 -0.37 7.56
CA ASN A 65 6.62 -0.62 8.92
C ASN A 65 5.44 -1.59 8.95
N ASN A 66 4.46 -1.44 8.06
CA ASN A 66 3.33 -2.35 7.96
C ASN A 66 3.75 -3.79 7.66
N LEU A 67 4.66 -4.01 6.70
CA LEU A 67 5.16 -5.33 6.35
C LEU A 67 5.97 -5.97 7.48
N LEU A 68 6.79 -5.19 8.21
CA LEU A 68 7.47 -5.67 9.41
C LEU A 68 6.47 -6.07 10.50
N GLY A 69 5.47 -5.24 10.77
CA GLY A 69 4.41 -5.55 11.72
C GLY A 69 3.70 -6.85 11.36
N TYR A 70 3.35 -7.03 10.09
CA TYR A 70 2.73 -8.24 9.59
C TYR A 70 3.62 -9.47 9.79
N ALA A 71 4.88 -9.42 9.35
CA ALA A 71 5.80 -10.54 9.47
C ALA A 71 6.10 -10.90 10.94
N GLN A 72 6.27 -9.92 11.84
CA GLN A 72 6.44 -10.16 13.27
C GLN A 72 5.20 -10.82 13.91
N ARG A 73 4.00 -10.44 13.50
CA ARG A 73 2.76 -11.03 13.98
C ARG A 73 2.54 -12.46 13.48
N LYS A 74 3.01 -12.77 12.26
CA LYS A 74 2.76 -14.06 11.58
C LYS A 74 3.86 -15.10 11.79
N LYS A 75 5.08 -14.71 12.19
CA LYS A 75 6.17 -15.65 12.45
C LYS A 75 5.86 -16.59 13.62
N THR A 76 6.65 -17.63 13.78
CA THR A 76 6.50 -18.61 14.88
C THR A 76 7.77 -18.66 15.73
N PRO A 77 7.69 -18.36 17.05
CA PRO A 77 6.54 -17.78 17.75
C PRO A 77 6.29 -16.31 17.33
N PRO A 78 5.04 -15.80 17.40
CA PRO A 78 4.76 -14.41 17.03
C PRO A 78 5.32 -13.43 18.05
N ASP A 79 5.86 -12.30 17.57
CA ASP A 79 6.25 -11.17 18.40
C ASP A 79 5.20 -10.06 18.30
N LEU A 80 4.16 -10.18 19.11
CA LEU A 80 3.04 -9.23 19.09
C LEU A 80 3.44 -7.84 19.56
N ALA A 81 4.45 -7.74 20.44
CA ALA A 81 4.93 -6.44 20.91
C ALA A 81 5.72 -5.70 19.83
N ALA A 82 6.56 -6.41 19.07
CA ALA A 82 7.22 -5.83 17.90
C ALA A 82 6.21 -5.45 16.82
N ALA A 83 5.26 -6.32 16.51
CA ALA A 83 4.21 -6.05 15.52
C ALA A 83 3.44 -4.77 15.87
N GLU A 84 3.05 -4.60 17.13
CA GLU A 84 2.34 -3.41 17.59
C GLU A 84 3.14 -2.13 17.36
N ARG A 85 4.42 -2.11 17.74
CA ARG A 85 5.30 -0.94 17.52
C ARG A 85 5.39 -0.57 16.05
N TYR A 86 5.52 -1.55 15.17
CA TYR A 86 5.60 -1.31 13.73
C TYR A 86 4.29 -0.80 13.13
N TYR A 87 3.12 -1.34 13.52
CA TYR A 87 1.84 -0.81 13.08
C TYR A 87 1.59 0.62 13.58
N GLN A 88 1.96 0.91 14.82
CA GLN A 88 1.90 2.28 15.36
C GLN A 88 2.80 3.23 14.57
N ALA A 89 4.02 2.81 14.21
CA ALA A 89 4.93 3.60 13.38
C ALA A 89 4.35 3.82 11.97
N ALA A 90 3.79 2.79 11.33
CA ALA A 90 3.11 2.92 10.04
C ALA A 90 1.99 3.95 10.10
N LEU A 91 1.12 3.87 11.12
CA LEU A 91 -0.03 4.78 11.28
C LEU A 91 0.34 6.17 11.76
N LYS A 92 1.54 6.36 12.31
CA LYS A 92 2.10 7.69 12.60
C LYS A 92 2.57 8.39 11.33
N ILE A 93 3.13 7.63 10.37
CA ILE A 93 3.60 8.12 9.08
C ILE A 93 2.41 8.37 8.14
N ASP A 94 1.54 7.39 7.99
CA ASP A 94 0.31 7.48 7.22
C ASP A 94 -0.91 7.03 8.08
N PRO A 95 -1.65 7.97 8.67
CA PRO A 95 -2.83 7.65 9.47
C PRO A 95 -3.97 6.96 8.71
N LYS A 96 -3.91 6.95 7.37
CA LYS A 96 -4.90 6.33 6.47
C LYS A 96 -4.40 5.05 5.81
N HIS A 97 -3.25 4.53 6.22
CA HIS A 97 -2.68 3.30 5.67
C HIS A 97 -3.59 2.11 5.94
N ARG A 98 -4.35 1.69 4.92
CA ARG A 98 -5.41 0.68 5.07
C ARG A 98 -4.91 -0.65 5.61
N GLY A 99 -3.83 -1.21 5.03
CA GLY A 99 -3.27 -2.47 5.51
C GLY A 99 -2.78 -2.41 6.96
N ALA A 100 -2.21 -1.26 7.41
CA ALA A 100 -1.81 -1.13 8.81
C ALA A 100 -3.03 -1.05 9.76
N LEU A 101 -4.12 -0.42 9.33
CA LEU A 101 -5.37 -0.40 10.10
C LEU A 101 -5.99 -1.80 10.22
N GLU A 102 -6.03 -2.55 9.12
CA GLU A 102 -6.52 -3.92 9.10
C GLU A 102 -5.71 -4.81 10.03
N TYR A 103 -4.40 -4.89 9.79
CA TYR A 103 -3.53 -5.83 10.52
C TYR A 103 -3.34 -5.46 12.00
N TYR A 104 -3.39 -4.17 12.33
CA TYR A 104 -3.40 -3.77 13.73
C TYR A 104 -4.74 -4.12 14.40
N GLY A 105 -5.85 -4.01 13.67
CA GLY A 105 -7.15 -4.51 14.14
C GLY A 105 -7.12 -6.01 14.45
N GLU A 106 -6.53 -6.82 13.57
CA GLU A 106 -6.35 -8.26 13.82
C GLU A 106 -5.41 -8.54 15.01
N LEU A 107 -4.35 -7.73 15.18
CA LEU A 107 -3.48 -7.83 16.35
C LEU A 107 -4.23 -7.60 17.66
N PHE A 108 -5.13 -6.61 17.70
CA PHE A 108 -5.98 -6.35 18.84
C PHE A 108 -6.85 -7.58 19.20
N LEU A 109 -7.41 -8.27 18.19
CA LEU A 109 -8.16 -9.51 18.41
C LEU A 109 -7.29 -10.62 19.01
N MET A 110 -6.02 -10.76 18.56
CA MET A 110 -5.06 -11.71 19.15
C MET A 110 -4.74 -11.38 20.62
N LYS A 111 -4.81 -10.09 21.00
CA LYS A 111 -4.62 -9.60 22.38
C LYS A 111 -5.90 -9.59 23.20
N ASN A 112 -7.02 -10.12 22.67
CA ASN A 112 -8.37 -10.08 23.26
C ASN A 112 -8.91 -8.65 23.49
N ASP A 113 -8.47 -7.68 22.70
CA ASP A 113 -8.96 -6.31 22.71
C ASP A 113 -9.92 -6.07 21.54
N LEU A 114 -11.19 -6.43 21.75
CA LEU A 114 -12.24 -6.21 20.75
C LEU A 114 -12.47 -4.72 20.47
N ALA A 115 -12.37 -3.88 21.51
CA ALA A 115 -12.62 -2.43 21.35
C ALA A 115 -11.57 -1.78 20.48
N GLY A 116 -10.29 -2.14 20.62
CA GLY A 116 -9.21 -1.70 19.74
C GLY A 116 -9.43 -2.12 18.28
N ALA A 117 -9.86 -3.37 18.05
CA ALA A 117 -10.17 -3.85 16.71
C ALA A 117 -11.33 -3.08 16.07
N GLU A 118 -12.40 -2.80 16.80
CA GLU A 118 -13.55 -2.01 16.32
C GLU A 118 -13.18 -0.55 16.03
N GLN A 119 -12.23 0.03 16.77
CA GLN A 119 -11.69 1.35 16.44
C GLN A 119 -10.97 1.36 15.09
N MET A 120 -10.16 0.35 14.81
CA MET A 120 -9.47 0.23 13.51
C MET A 120 -10.48 0.04 12.37
N LEU A 121 -11.51 -0.77 12.57
CA LEU A 121 -12.59 -0.95 11.60
C LEU A 121 -13.33 0.38 11.33
N THR A 122 -13.61 1.16 12.37
CA THR A 122 -14.26 2.47 12.24
C THR A 122 -13.39 3.47 11.44
N ARG A 123 -12.07 3.41 11.60
CA ARG A 123 -11.14 4.22 10.80
C ARG A 123 -11.14 3.79 9.35
N LEU A 124 -11.14 2.49 9.05
CA LEU A 124 -11.26 1.96 7.70
C LEU A 124 -12.57 2.37 7.04
N ASP A 125 -13.69 2.29 7.75
CA ASP A 125 -15.00 2.70 7.24
C ASP A 125 -15.02 4.15 6.74
N LYS A 126 -14.34 5.05 7.45
CA LYS A 126 -14.25 6.48 7.09
C LYS A 126 -13.40 6.77 5.85
N ILE A 127 -12.45 5.89 5.52
CA ILE A 127 -11.52 6.10 4.40
C ILE A 127 -11.83 5.25 3.18
N CYS A 128 -12.65 4.20 3.33
CA CYS A 128 -13.07 3.31 2.25
C CYS A 128 -14.42 3.76 1.68
N LEU A 129 -14.40 4.44 0.53
CA LEU A 129 -15.61 5.02 -0.07
C LEU A 129 -16.69 3.99 -0.47
N PHE A 130 -16.29 2.74 -0.81
CA PHE A 130 -17.18 1.68 -1.27
C PHE A 130 -16.75 0.29 -0.74
N SER A 131 -16.45 0.18 0.57
CA SER A 131 -16.03 -1.08 1.18
C SER A 131 -14.78 -1.69 0.55
N CYS A 132 -13.60 -1.22 0.94
CA CYS A 132 -12.32 -1.80 0.52
C CYS A 132 -12.11 -3.21 1.11
N GLU A 133 -11.15 -3.96 0.55
CA GLU A 133 -10.82 -5.31 0.98
C GLU A 133 -10.47 -5.33 2.48
N GLU A 134 -9.61 -4.42 2.91
CA GLU A 134 -9.13 -4.33 4.28
C GLU A 134 -10.26 -4.11 5.31
N TYR A 135 -11.29 -3.34 4.93
CA TYR A 135 -12.48 -3.18 5.77
C TYR A 135 -13.27 -4.48 5.88
N ARG A 136 -13.47 -5.19 4.77
CA ARG A 136 -14.23 -6.45 4.76
C ARG A 136 -13.52 -7.51 5.57
N ASP A 137 -12.21 -7.63 5.42
CA ASP A 137 -11.41 -8.66 6.07
C ASP A 137 -11.36 -8.45 7.59
N LEU A 138 -11.14 -7.22 8.05
CA LEU A 138 -11.20 -6.92 9.48
C LEU A 138 -12.61 -7.09 10.05
N LYS A 139 -13.65 -6.70 9.32
CA LYS A 139 -15.04 -6.91 9.75
C LYS A 139 -15.36 -8.39 9.92
N GLU A 140 -14.90 -9.23 8.99
CA GLU A 140 -15.06 -10.69 9.07
C GLU A 140 -14.26 -11.26 10.25
N ALA A 141 -13.02 -10.83 10.47
CA ALA A 141 -12.20 -11.25 11.61
C ALA A 141 -12.87 -10.93 12.95
N ILE A 142 -13.44 -9.73 13.10
CA ILE A 142 -14.21 -9.32 14.28
C ILE A 142 -15.45 -10.21 14.47
N ALA A 143 -16.19 -10.51 13.40
CA ALA A 143 -17.37 -11.36 13.46
C ALA A 143 -17.02 -12.79 13.93
N LYS A 144 -15.95 -13.37 13.37
CA LYS A 144 -15.42 -14.69 13.78
C LYS A 144 -15.00 -14.69 15.26
N TYR A 145 -14.30 -13.64 15.70
CA TYR A 145 -13.88 -13.48 17.08
C TYR A 145 -15.08 -13.44 18.04
N LYS A 146 -16.10 -12.61 17.73
CA LYS A 146 -17.33 -12.52 18.54
C LYS A 146 -18.08 -13.86 18.63
N THR A 147 -18.15 -14.61 17.52
CA THR A 147 -18.82 -15.91 17.48
C THR A 147 -18.10 -16.95 18.33
N LYS A 148 -16.76 -16.95 18.27
CA LYS A 148 -15.93 -17.86 19.09
C LYS A 148 -16.10 -17.59 20.58
N ASN A 149 -16.12 -16.32 20.98
CA ASN A 149 -16.18 -15.92 22.39
C ASN A 149 -17.60 -15.91 23.00
N LYS A 150 -18.67 -16.03 22.17
CA LYS A 150 -20.03 -16.23 22.67
C LYS A 150 -20.32 -17.69 23.10
N LYS A 151 -19.45 -18.63 22.73
CA LYS A 151 -19.60 -20.06 23.03
C LYS A 151 -18.90 -20.48 24.34
N LEU A 152 -18.23 -19.53 24.99
CA LEU A 152 -17.60 -19.68 26.32
C LEU A 152 -18.46 -19.03 27.38
#